data_c16ee2ec9a4fae4a34329ccb94bbf76e
#
_entry.id   c16ee2ec9a4fae4a34329ccb94bbf76e
#
_cell.length_a   1.000
_cell.length_b   1.000
_cell.length_c   1.000
_cell.angle_alpha   90.00
_cell.angle_beta   90.00
_cell.angle_gamma   90.00
#
_symmetry.space_group_name_H-M   'P 1'
#
loop_
_entity.id
_entity.type
_entity.pdbx_description
1 polymer ?
#
loop_
_entity_poly.entity_id
_entity_poly.type
_entity_poly.pdbx_seq_one_letter_code
_entity_poly.pdbx_strand_id
1 'polypeptide(L)'
;MGKQKIDGVIECVRYKPNGEVDWVRAYERRGATYSDYLLVQREALIQKLRSGKKYMAGTRTSLLASTFEAILPVRIFKAGDKEVLVTGDLQANQDRLEGIPII
;
A
#
# COMPACT_ATOMS: atom_id res chain seq x y z
N MET A 1 -19.21 4.04 14.43
CA MET A 1 -18.72 4.33 13.99
C MET A 1 -17.87 3.86 13.63
N GLY A 2 -17.40 3.78 13.26
CA GLY A 2 -16.35 3.24 13.09
C GLY A 2 -15.81 2.64 11.90
N LYS A 3 -16.35 2.83 10.81
CA LYS A 3 -15.72 2.33 9.64
C LYS A 3 -14.50 3.10 9.33
N GLN A 4 -13.35 2.45 9.25
CA GLN A 4 -12.14 3.09 8.80
C GLN A 4 -12.24 3.40 7.32
N LYS A 5 -11.87 4.61 6.98
CA LYS A 5 -11.89 5.03 5.61
C LYS A 5 -10.57 4.61 4.97
N ILE A 6 -10.65 3.81 3.94
CA ILE A 6 -9.48 3.37 3.19
C ILE A 6 -9.35 4.27 1.98
N ASP A 7 -8.20 4.87 1.81
CA ASP A 7 -7.96 5.79 0.69
C ASP A 7 -7.41 5.09 -0.53
N GLY A 8 -6.80 3.93 -0.35
CA GLY A 8 -6.28 3.18 -1.47
C GLY A 8 -5.96 1.74 -1.11
N VAL A 9 -5.84 0.91 -2.14
CA VAL A 9 -5.52 -0.50 -2.01
C VAL A 9 -4.33 -0.80 -2.91
N ILE A 10 -3.29 -1.40 -2.35
CA ILE A 10 -2.09 -1.77 -3.09
C ILE A 10 -2.21 -3.22 -3.50
N GLU A 11 -2.16 -3.48 -4.79
CA GLU A 11 -2.38 -4.79 -5.36
C GLU A 11 -1.08 -5.55 -5.60
N CYS A 12 -0.02 -4.87 -5.99
CA CYS A 12 1.27 -5.50 -6.20
C CYS A 12 2.38 -4.47 -6.06
N VAL A 13 3.60 -4.97 -5.94
CA VAL A 13 4.77 -4.15 -5.66
C VAL A 13 5.94 -4.60 -6.51
N ARG A 14 6.76 -3.63 -6.91
CA ARG A 14 8.03 -3.92 -7.57
C ARG A 14 9.16 -3.36 -6.72
N TYR A 15 10.16 -4.18 -6.50
CA TYR A 15 11.34 -3.78 -5.73
C TYR A 15 12.52 -3.49 -6.66
N LYS A 16 13.36 -2.56 -6.25
CA LYS A 16 14.64 -2.33 -6.90
C LYS A 16 15.63 -3.40 -6.47
N PRO A 17 16.74 -3.57 -7.23
CA PRO A 17 17.76 -4.54 -6.81
C PRO A 17 18.31 -4.30 -5.40
N ASN A 18 18.28 -3.07 -4.91
CA ASN A 18 18.77 -2.77 -3.56
C ASN A 18 17.75 -3.07 -2.46
N GLY A 19 16.57 -3.59 -2.82
CA GLY A 19 15.56 -3.97 -1.84
C GLY A 19 14.54 -2.91 -1.53
N GLU A 20 14.71 -1.69 -2.03
CA GLU A 20 13.71 -0.64 -1.83
C GLU A 20 12.57 -0.80 -2.81
N VAL A 21 11.39 -0.36 -2.40
CA VAL A 21 10.25 -0.33 -3.31
C VAL A 21 10.56 0.61 -4.46
N ASP A 22 10.34 0.13 -5.69
CA ASP A 22 10.43 0.97 -6.86
C ASP A 22 9.11 1.68 -7.07
N TRP A 23 8.03 0.90 -7.19
CA TRP A 23 6.68 1.43 -7.28
C TRP A 23 5.70 0.34 -6.85
N VAL A 24 4.47 0.78 -6.59
CA VAL A 24 3.38 -0.13 -6.30
C VAL A 24 2.25 0.14 -7.29
N ARG A 25 1.47 -0.88 -7.57
CA ARG A 25 0.24 -0.73 -8.35
C ARG A 25 -0.90 -0.64 -7.37
N ALA A 26 -1.60 0.49 -7.39
CA ALA A 26 -2.60 0.79 -6.38
C ALA A 26 -3.88 1.30 -7.04
N TYR A 27 -4.97 1.12 -6.32
CA TYR A 27 -6.26 1.71 -6.70
C TYR A 27 -6.58 2.75 -5.65
N GLU A 28 -6.97 3.94 -6.09
CA GLU A 28 -7.32 5.02 -5.18
C GLU A 28 -8.83 5.16 -5.10
N ARG A 29 -9.31 5.40 -3.92
CA ARG A 29 -10.73 5.55 -3.70
C ARG A 29 -11.21 6.90 -4.22
N ARG A 30 -12.29 6.86 -4.98
CA ARG A 30 -12.92 8.06 -5.51
C ARG A 30 -14.40 7.99 -5.19
N GLY A 31 -14.78 8.59 -4.06
CA GLY A 31 -16.15 8.51 -3.61
C GLY A 31 -16.56 7.08 -3.28
N ALA A 32 -17.54 6.57 -3.96
CA ALA A 32 -18.05 5.21 -3.72
C ALA A 32 -17.33 4.14 -4.54
N THR A 33 -16.42 4.53 -5.42
CA THR A 33 -15.72 3.57 -6.28
C THR A 33 -14.22 3.78 -6.19
N TYR A 34 -13.48 2.92 -6.88
CA TYR A 34 -12.03 3.01 -6.97
C TYR A 34 -11.65 3.41 -8.39
N SER A 35 -10.52 4.10 -8.50
CA SER A 35 -9.97 4.47 -9.80
C SER A 35 -9.46 3.22 -10.52
N ASP A 36 -9.09 3.39 -11.79
CA ASP A 36 -8.23 2.41 -12.43
C ASP A 36 -6.90 2.39 -11.70
N TYR A 37 -6.12 1.32 -11.90
CA TYR A 37 -4.86 1.22 -11.18
C TYR A 37 -3.90 2.33 -11.58
N LEU A 38 -3.09 2.71 -10.61
CA LEU A 38 -2.06 3.73 -10.78
C LEU A 38 -0.74 3.15 -10.32
N LEU A 39 0.34 3.60 -10.94
CA LEU A 39 1.67 3.26 -10.48
C LEU A 39 2.14 4.37 -9.56
N VAL A 40 2.37 4.03 -8.30
CA VAL A 40 2.75 5.00 -7.28
C VAL A 40 4.19 4.71 -6.86
N GLN A 41 5.06 5.67 -7.08
CA GLN A 41 6.46 5.51 -6.70
C GLN A 41 6.62 5.59 -5.20
N ARG A 42 7.74 5.04 -4.71
CA ARG A 42 7.99 4.94 -3.28
C ARG A 42 7.82 6.27 -2.55
N GLU A 43 8.41 7.32 -3.08
CA GLU A 43 8.35 8.62 -2.42
C GLU A 43 6.95 9.20 -2.40
N ALA A 44 6.21 9.01 -3.49
CA ALA A 44 4.83 9.46 -3.53
C ALA A 44 3.98 8.70 -2.51
N LEU A 45 4.21 7.41 -2.36
CA LEU A 45 3.48 6.61 -1.38
C LEU A 45 3.80 7.08 0.04
N ILE A 46 5.07 7.32 0.33
CA ILE A 46 5.47 7.82 1.64
C ILE A 46 4.79 9.16 1.95
N GLN A 47 4.74 10.04 0.98
CA GLN A 47 4.09 11.34 1.16
C GLN A 47 2.61 11.18 1.45
N LYS A 48 1.94 10.28 0.74
CA LYS A 48 0.52 10.03 0.96
C LYS A 48 0.28 9.48 2.35
N LEU A 49 1.12 8.56 2.80
CA LEU A 49 0.99 8.00 4.14
C LEU A 49 1.25 9.04 5.21
N ARG A 50 2.22 9.93 4.99
CA ARG A 50 2.51 10.99 5.95
C ARG A 50 1.37 11.99 6.03
N SER A 51 0.63 12.19 4.96
CA SER A 51 -0.48 13.13 4.97
C SER A 51 -1.73 12.53 5.63
N GLY A 52 -1.65 11.29 6.10
CA GLY A 52 -2.75 10.66 6.80
C GLY A 52 -3.61 9.75 5.96
N LYS A 53 -3.26 9.52 4.71
CA LYS A 53 -4.02 8.62 3.87
C LYS A 53 -3.77 7.18 4.28
N LYS A 54 -4.80 6.36 4.18
CA LYS A 54 -4.74 4.96 4.59
C LYS A 54 -4.74 4.06 3.39
N TYR A 55 -3.64 3.35 3.21
CA TYR A 55 -3.48 2.37 2.14
C TYR A 55 -3.41 0.98 2.75
N MET A 56 -4.06 0.04 2.11
CA MET A 56 -4.11 -1.34 2.57
C MET A 56 -3.55 -2.25 1.48
N ALA A 57 -2.89 -3.32 1.91
CA ALA A 57 -2.59 -4.42 1.01
C ALA A 57 -3.88 -5.16 0.74
N GLY A 58 -4.20 -5.40 -0.52
CA GLY A 58 -5.47 -6.04 -0.82
C GLY A 58 -5.50 -6.66 -2.20
N THR A 59 -6.55 -7.42 -2.44
CA THR A 59 -6.80 -8.07 -3.71
C THR A 59 -8.17 -7.71 -4.21
N ARG A 60 -8.29 -7.55 -5.51
CA ARG A 60 -9.58 -7.29 -6.10
C ARG A 60 -10.40 -8.57 -6.11
N THR A 61 -11.63 -8.48 -5.64
CA THR A 61 -12.53 -9.62 -5.67
C THR A 61 -13.01 -9.84 -7.10
N SER A 62 -12.77 -11.01 -7.65
CA SER A 62 -12.98 -11.25 -9.06
C SER A 62 -14.42 -11.15 -9.49
N LEU A 63 -15.37 -11.40 -8.60
CA LEU A 63 -16.78 -11.40 -8.95
C LEU A 63 -17.45 -10.04 -8.75
N LEU A 64 -16.78 -9.10 -8.10
CA LEU A 64 -17.36 -7.80 -7.80
C LEU A 64 -16.37 -6.72 -8.21
N ALA A 65 -16.70 -6.02 -9.27
CA ALA A 65 -15.75 -5.17 -9.98
C ALA A 65 -15.09 -4.10 -9.14
N SER A 66 -15.75 -3.58 -8.12
CA SER A 66 -15.19 -2.49 -7.33
C SER A 66 -14.88 -2.90 -5.90
N THR A 67 -14.81 -4.20 -5.64
CA THR A 67 -14.62 -4.70 -4.29
C THR A 67 -13.22 -5.24 -4.10
N PHE A 68 -12.58 -4.83 -3.02
CA PHE A 68 -11.25 -5.29 -2.66
C PHE A 68 -11.31 -5.91 -1.29
N GLU A 69 -10.57 -6.99 -1.12
CA GLU A 69 -10.40 -7.59 0.18
C GLU A 69 -9.14 -6.98 0.78
N ALA A 70 -9.31 -6.06 1.72
CA ALA A 70 -8.19 -5.41 2.38
C ALA A 70 -7.69 -6.33 3.48
N ILE A 71 -6.39 -6.61 3.46
CA ILE A 71 -5.80 -7.59 4.35
C ILE A 71 -4.98 -6.94 5.45
N LEU A 72 -4.03 -6.07 5.08
CA LEU A 72 -3.12 -5.48 6.05
C LEU A 72 -2.91 -4.01 5.75
N PRO A 73 -2.77 -3.16 6.78
CA PRO A 73 -2.44 -1.76 6.53
C PRO A 73 -0.99 -1.63 6.07
N VAL A 74 -0.75 -0.67 5.20
CA VAL A 74 0.60 -0.31 4.76
C VAL A 74 1.00 0.93 5.56
N ARG A 75 2.18 0.90 6.15
CA ARG A 75 2.61 2.00 7.00
C ARG A 75 4.10 2.25 6.89
N ILE A 76 4.52 3.37 7.43
CA ILE A 76 5.93 3.73 7.50
C ILE A 76 6.45 3.26 8.85
N PHE A 77 7.53 2.48 8.83
CA PHE A 77 8.22 2.07 10.05
C PHE A 77 9.58 2.75 10.09
N LYS A 78 9.88 3.36 11.21
CA LYS A 78 11.15 4.04 11.36
C LYS A 78 12.20 3.09 11.92
N ALA A 79 13.15 2.71 11.08
CA ALA A 79 14.22 1.79 11.44
C ALA A 79 15.50 2.60 11.63
N GLY A 80 15.76 3.03 12.86
CA GLY A 80 16.88 3.91 13.11
C GLY A 80 16.67 5.24 12.44
N ASP A 81 17.58 5.62 11.56
CA ASP A 81 17.51 6.91 10.88
C ASP A 81 16.75 6.84 9.58
N LYS A 82 16.28 5.67 9.17
CA LYS A 82 15.63 5.59 7.89
C LYS A 82 14.19 5.10 8.03
N GLU A 83 13.36 5.51 7.09
CA GLU A 83 11.98 5.12 7.04
C GLU A 83 11.80 4.05 5.99
N VAL A 84 11.09 2.99 6.34
CA VAL A 84 10.83 1.88 5.43
C VAL A 84 9.33 1.65 5.35
N LEU A 85 8.90 1.03 4.26
CA LEU A 85 7.50 0.69 4.04
C LEU A 85 7.28 -0.74 4.47
N VAL A 86 6.29 -0.97 5.33
CA VAL A 86 5.98 -2.29 5.84
C VAL A 86 4.47 -2.49 5.87
N THR A 87 4.04 -3.75 5.99
CA THR A 87 2.62 -4.08 6.15
C THR A 87 2.36 -4.59 7.56
N GLY A 88 1.18 -4.28 8.07
CA GLY A 88 0.76 -4.75 9.39
C GLY A 88 1.69 -4.28 10.48
N ASP A 89 2.01 -5.16 11.40
CA ASP A 89 2.87 -4.85 12.53
C ASP A 89 4.34 -5.20 12.28
N LEU A 90 4.67 -5.50 11.04
CA LEU A 90 6.02 -5.93 10.69
C LEU A 90 7.05 -4.87 11.05
N GLN A 91 8.20 -5.30 11.53
CA GLN A 91 9.34 -4.45 11.78
C GLN A 91 10.48 -4.95 10.91
N ALA A 92 11.09 -4.04 10.17
CA ALA A 92 12.14 -4.42 9.25
C ALA A 92 13.12 -3.26 9.11
N ASN A 93 14.31 -3.55 8.61
CA ASN A 93 15.29 -2.51 8.36
C ASN A 93 15.38 -2.13 6.88
N GLN A 94 14.47 -2.63 6.09
CA GLN A 94 14.31 -2.25 4.69
C GLN A 94 12.84 -2.42 4.31
N ASP A 95 12.46 -1.90 3.15
CA ASP A 95 11.07 -2.01 2.70
C ASP A 95 10.66 -3.47 2.63
N ARG A 96 9.50 -3.76 3.19
CA ARG A 96 8.99 -5.13 3.18
C ARG A 96 7.48 -5.10 3.23
N LEU A 97 6.87 -5.19 2.07
CA LEU A 97 5.41 -5.21 1.95
C LEU A 97 4.95 -6.67 1.89
N GLU A 98 4.99 -7.29 3.06
CA GLU A 98 4.63 -8.69 3.20
C GLU A 98 3.17 -8.92 2.82
N GLY A 99 2.90 -9.97 2.09
CA GLY A 99 1.53 -10.28 1.68
C GLY A 99 1.11 -9.64 0.37
N ILE A 100 1.91 -8.75 -0.18
CA ILE A 100 1.61 -8.12 -1.46
C ILE A 100 2.41 -8.83 -2.56
N PRO A 101 1.74 -9.27 -3.63
CA PRO A 101 2.46 -9.94 -4.72
C PRO A 101 3.55 -9.06 -5.32
N ILE A 102 4.67 -9.68 -5.64
CA ILE A 102 5.82 -9.00 -6.24
C ILE A 102 5.78 -9.23 -7.75
N ILE A 103 5.98 -8.19 -8.51
CA ILE A 103 6.01 -8.31 -9.96
C ILE A 103 7.29 -7.80 -10.59
#